data_631bc7a69e25b29520b4103f644b9870
#
_entry.id   631bc7a69e25b29520b4103f644b9870
#
_cell.length_a   1.000
_cell.length_b   1.000
_cell.length_c   1.000
_cell.angle_alpha   90.00
_cell.angle_beta   90.00
_cell.angle_gamma   90.00
#
_symmetry.space_group_name_H-M   'P 1'
#
loop_
_entity.id
_entity.type
_entity.pdbx_description
1 polymer ?
#
loop_
_entity_poly.entity_id
_entity_poly.type
_entity_poly.pdbx_seq_one_letter_code
_entity_poly.pdbx_strand_id
1 'polypeptide(L)'
;MMNSSYSPNDVELLLKDITGLVEPLPANVREEKIQNGTHYCEMLPLEYKPSEQYMTAYYNALEHYAEATALAIGRLAEMLYRKKGENLVIVSLARAGIPIGILLKRYLQNKYEICVSHYAISIVRGRGIDKNAVNYILEQHKPETIQFIDGWIGKGAILTQLKDALKDYPKLDSELGVVSDPANLTKLCGTHEDILIPSSCLNATVTGLISRTFLRKDIIRTHDFHGAVYYSELAKEDLSEQFLNCIVRCFNYNIAEENVSTDSTFNGMQVVKKIALEYQVDDINFIKPGIGEATRVLLRRIPWKIIVNPDYSDADELKHVYQLAEEKGIPCELSKVRMGNYKVCGIIKKIADV
;
A
#
# COMPACT_ATOMS: atom_id res chain seq x y z
N MET A 1 -13.67 13.72 14.26
CA MET A 1 -12.60 12.78 13.85
C MET A 1 -13.22 11.62 13.10
N MET A 2 -12.53 11.09 12.13
CA MET A 2 -12.95 9.88 11.39
C MET A 2 -12.99 8.68 12.34
N ASN A 3 -14.06 7.88 12.27
CA ASN A 3 -14.16 6.63 13.00
C ASN A 3 -13.26 5.55 12.35
N SER A 4 -12.70 4.67 13.18
CA SER A 4 -11.92 3.52 12.73
C SER A 4 -11.84 2.49 13.83
N SER A 5 -11.43 1.26 13.53
CA SER A 5 -11.15 0.26 14.55
C SER A 5 -9.74 0.37 15.17
N TYR A 6 -8.89 1.26 14.63
CA TYR A 6 -7.60 1.56 15.24
C TYR A 6 -7.75 2.38 16.52
N SER A 7 -6.84 2.14 17.46
CA SER A 7 -6.75 2.99 18.67
C SER A 7 -6.37 4.43 18.30
N PRO A 8 -7.02 5.45 18.87
CA PRO A 8 -6.60 6.83 18.72
C PRO A 8 -5.15 7.09 19.19
N ASN A 9 -4.63 6.23 20.07
CA ASN A 9 -3.22 6.30 20.50
C ASN A 9 -2.25 5.82 19.42
N ASP A 10 -2.71 5.00 18.48
CA ASP A 10 -1.86 4.48 17.39
C ASP A 10 -1.78 5.44 16.22
N VAL A 11 -2.88 6.11 15.86
CA VAL A 11 -2.95 6.98 14.69
C VAL A 11 -4.07 8.01 14.79
N GLU A 12 -3.78 9.23 14.36
CA GLU A 12 -4.81 10.26 14.11
C GLU A 12 -5.15 10.29 12.62
N LEU A 13 -6.43 10.02 12.29
CA LEU A 13 -6.91 10.00 10.93
C LEU A 13 -7.37 11.39 10.48
N LEU A 14 -6.57 12.08 9.68
CA LEU A 14 -6.94 13.37 9.09
C LEU A 14 -7.77 13.14 7.82
N LEU A 15 -8.97 12.61 8.02
CA LEU A 15 -9.95 12.27 7.00
C LEU A 15 -11.33 12.76 7.43
N LYS A 16 -12.12 13.24 6.46
CA LYS A 16 -13.53 13.56 6.67
C LYS A 16 -14.37 12.29 6.65
N ASP A 17 -15.17 12.07 7.67
CA ASP A 17 -16.16 10.99 7.67
C ASP A 17 -17.28 11.32 6.68
N ILE A 18 -17.43 10.49 5.66
CA ILE A 18 -18.48 10.58 4.65
C ILE A 18 -19.40 9.36 4.66
N THR A 19 -19.45 8.63 5.78
CA THR A 19 -20.31 7.46 5.95
C THR A 19 -21.78 7.86 5.73
N GLY A 20 -22.46 7.14 4.85
CA GLY A 20 -23.86 7.42 4.47
C GLY A 20 -24.07 8.58 3.50
N LEU A 21 -23.03 9.32 3.08
CA LEU A 21 -23.17 10.44 2.16
C LEU A 21 -23.01 10.03 0.67
N VAL A 22 -22.44 8.85 0.41
CA VAL A 22 -22.15 8.39 -0.95
C VAL A 22 -22.50 6.91 -1.06
N GLU A 23 -23.35 6.58 -2.04
CA GLU A 23 -23.68 5.20 -2.34
C GLU A 23 -22.47 4.46 -2.95
N PRO A 24 -22.06 3.31 -2.38
CA PRO A 24 -20.99 2.50 -2.95
C PRO A 24 -21.46 1.78 -4.22
N LEU A 25 -20.56 1.62 -5.17
CA LEU A 25 -20.85 1.02 -6.47
C LEU A 25 -20.19 -0.37 -6.64
N PRO A 26 -20.87 -1.32 -7.30
CA PRO A 26 -20.28 -2.59 -7.71
C PRO A 26 -19.05 -2.42 -8.60
N ALA A 27 -18.19 -3.44 -8.62
CA ALA A 27 -16.90 -3.36 -9.32
C ALA A 27 -17.04 -3.14 -10.83
N ASN A 28 -18.00 -3.82 -11.48
CA ASN A 28 -18.28 -3.68 -12.91
C ASN A 28 -18.75 -2.26 -13.28
N VAL A 29 -19.68 -1.70 -12.51
CA VAL A 29 -20.21 -0.33 -12.73
C VAL A 29 -19.09 0.71 -12.55
N ARG A 30 -18.21 0.49 -11.55
CA ARG A 30 -17.07 1.39 -11.34
C ARG A 30 -16.02 1.29 -12.45
N GLU A 31 -15.75 0.09 -12.94
CA GLU A 31 -14.81 -0.11 -14.03
C GLU A 31 -15.30 0.59 -15.31
N GLU A 32 -16.57 0.44 -15.66
CA GLU A 32 -17.22 1.16 -16.77
C GLU A 32 -17.10 2.68 -16.62
N LYS A 33 -17.45 3.23 -15.44
CA LYS A 33 -17.34 4.66 -15.19
C LYS A 33 -15.88 5.17 -15.28
N ILE A 34 -14.90 4.38 -14.82
CA ILE A 34 -13.47 4.72 -14.91
C ILE A 34 -13.03 4.78 -16.37
N GLN A 35 -13.43 3.81 -17.18
CA GLN A 35 -13.10 3.80 -18.62
C GLN A 35 -13.78 4.94 -19.37
N ASN A 36 -14.95 5.40 -18.92
CA ASN A 36 -15.65 6.57 -19.41
C ASN A 36 -15.15 7.91 -18.80
N GLY A 37 -14.01 7.92 -18.13
CA GLY A 37 -13.32 9.14 -17.68
C GLY A 37 -13.65 9.62 -16.26
N THR A 38 -14.54 8.95 -15.50
CA THR A 38 -14.78 9.28 -14.10
C THR A 38 -13.57 8.85 -13.26
N HIS A 39 -13.04 9.79 -12.47
CA HIS A 39 -11.88 9.47 -11.65
C HIS A 39 -12.24 8.48 -10.52
N TYR A 40 -11.38 7.49 -10.27
CA TYR A 40 -11.65 6.42 -9.30
C TYR A 40 -11.90 6.92 -7.87
N CYS A 41 -11.37 8.09 -7.49
CA CYS A 41 -11.57 8.67 -6.16
C CYS A 41 -12.93 9.36 -5.98
N GLU A 42 -13.68 9.55 -7.05
CA GLU A 42 -15.02 10.16 -7.02
C GLU A 42 -16.13 9.11 -6.73
N MET A 43 -15.74 7.86 -6.55
CA MET A 43 -16.64 6.73 -6.31
C MET A 43 -16.12 5.85 -5.18
N LEU A 44 -17.03 5.29 -4.39
CA LEU A 44 -16.71 4.28 -3.39
C LEU A 44 -16.91 2.87 -3.97
N PRO A 45 -16.01 1.92 -3.68
CA PRO A 45 -16.29 0.52 -3.95
C PRO A 45 -17.32 -0.01 -2.96
N LEU A 46 -18.18 -0.90 -3.43
CA LEU A 46 -18.91 -1.76 -2.54
C LEU A 46 -17.90 -2.70 -1.87
N GLU A 47 -17.80 -2.63 -0.55
CA GLU A 47 -16.92 -3.49 0.21
C GLU A 47 -17.73 -4.71 0.67
N TYR A 48 -17.14 -5.89 0.55
CA TYR A 48 -17.78 -7.16 0.90
C TYR A 48 -17.02 -7.83 2.04
N LYS A 49 -17.73 -8.65 2.80
CA LYS A 49 -17.10 -9.64 3.67
C LYS A 49 -16.10 -10.45 2.84
N PRO A 50 -14.85 -10.63 3.31
CA PRO A 50 -13.88 -11.45 2.60
C PRO A 50 -14.39 -12.87 2.40
N SER A 51 -14.21 -13.41 1.19
CA SER A 51 -14.51 -14.81 0.91
C SER A 51 -13.50 -15.74 1.59
N GLU A 52 -13.81 -17.03 1.66
CA GLU A 52 -12.90 -18.04 2.22
C GLU A 52 -11.54 -18.06 1.51
N GLN A 53 -11.50 -17.85 0.19
CA GLN A 53 -10.25 -17.75 -0.58
C GLN A 53 -9.40 -16.57 -0.12
N TYR A 54 -10.00 -15.40 0.12
CA TYR A 54 -9.29 -14.23 0.63
C TYR A 54 -8.74 -14.48 2.03
N MET A 55 -9.56 -15.13 2.88
CA MET A 55 -9.16 -15.47 4.24
C MET A 55 -8.00 -16.47 4.24
N THR A 56 -8.08 -17.50 3.40
CA THR A 56 -7.00 -18.49 3.23
C THR A 56 -5.71 -17.82 2.76
N ALA A 57 -5.78 -16.97 1.73
CA ALA A 57 -4.61 -16.23 1.24
C ALA A 57 -4.02 -15.32 2.33
N TYR A 58 -4.86 -14.66 3.13
CA TYR A 58 -4.42 -13.82 4.23
C TYR A 58 -3.72 -14.61 5.33
N TYR A 59 -4.32 -15.70 5.81
CA TYR A 59 -3.71 -16.50 6.88
C TYR A 59 -2.43 -17.19 6.44
N ASN A 60 -2.39 -17.71 5.22
CA ASN A 60 -1.16 -18.26 4.65
C ASN A 60 -0.07 -17.17 4.54
N ALA A 61 -0.44 -15.97 4.08
CA ALA A 61 0.50 -14.86 4.03
C ALA A 61 0.98 -14.45 5.43
N LEU A 62 0.10 -14.44 6.42
CA LEU A 62 0.45 -14.10 7.79
C LEU A 62 1.40 -15.13 8.42
N GLU A 63 1.15 -16.42 8.18
CA GLU A 63 2.01 -17.50 8.64
C GLU A 63 3.42 -17.45 8.05
N HIS A 64 3.52 -17.23 6.72
CA HIS A 64 4.81 -17.32 6.01
C HIS A 64 5.61 -16.02 5.99
N TYR A 65 4.93 -14.85 6.11
CA TYR A 65 5.59 -13.55 5.91
C TYR A 65 5.56 -12.62 7.11
N ALA A 66 5.01 -13.03 8.26
CA ALA A 66 4.99 -12.17 9.44
C ALA A 66 6.41 -11.80 9.89
N GLU A 67 7.32 -12.77 9.97
CA GLU A 67 8.71 -12.55 10.36
C GLU A 67 9.47 -11.66 9.37
N ALA A 68 9.35 -11.94 8.06
CA ALA A 68 9.99 -11.12 7.02
C ALA A 68 9.43 -9.68 7.02
N THR A 69 8.11 -9.53 7.23
CA THR A 69 7.47 -8.22 7.35
C THR A 69 7.96 -7.49 8.60
N ALA A 70 8.04 -8.18 9.75
CA ALA A 70 8.52 -7.61 11.00
C ALA A 70 9.99 -7.16 10.91
N LEU A 71 10.85 -7.98 10.28
CA LEU A 71 12.26 -7.64 10.03
C LEU A 71 12.39 -6.39 9.16
N ALA A 72 11.62 -6.32 8.07
CA ALA A 72 11.65 -5.16 7.17
C ALA A 72 11.11 -3.89 7.88
N ILE A 73 10.07 -4.01 8.71
CA ILE A 73 9.58 -2.90 9.54
C ILE A 73 10.64 -2.44 10.53
N GLY A 74 11.31 -3.37 11.21
CA GLY A 74 12.37 -3.03 12.14
C GLY A 74 13.54 -2.31 11.46
N ARG A 75 14.01 -2.81 10.30
CA ARG A 75 15.05 -2.13 9.50
C ARG A 75 14.63 -0.70 9.11
N LEU A 76 13.41 -0.53 8.61
CA LEU A 76 12.87 0.79 8.28
C LEU A 76 12.80 1.69 9.51
N ALA A 77 12.32 1.18 10.65
CA ALA A 77 12.25 1.93 11.90
C ALA A 77 13.62 2.43 12.36
N GLU A 78 14.67 1.58 12.30
CA GLU A 78 16.04 1.96 12.60
C GLU A 78 16.56 3.07 11.68
N MET A 79 16.29 2.96 10.37
CA MET A 79 16.67 4.00 9.40
C MET A 79 15.97 5.33 9.70
N LEU A 80 14.68 5.29 10.05
CA LEU A 80 13.88 6.46 10.40
C LEU A 80 14.40 7.13 11.68
N TYR A 81 14.70 6.35 12.71
CA TYR A 81 15.23 6.87 13.96
C TYR A 81 16.59 7.55 13.77
N ARG A 82 17.50 6.94 13.01
CA ARG A 82 18.78 7.56 12.67
C ARG A 82 18.64 8.86 11.87
N LYS A 83 17.66 8.91 10.97
CA LYS A 83 17.43 10.07 10.08
C LYS A 83 16.75 11.24 10.79
N LYS A 84 15.79 10.97 11.67
CA LYS A 84 14.89 11.99 12.26
C LYS A 84 15.02 12.13 13.79
N GLY A 85 15.59 11.14 14.47
CA GLY A 85 15.74 11.13 15.94
C GLY A 85 14.41 10.95 16.69
N GLU A 86 14.40 11.37 17.94
CA GLU A 86 13.27 11.23 18.86
C GLU A 86 12.03 12.06 18.47
N ASN A 87 12.23 13.10 17.66
CA ASN A 87 11.16 13.98 17.22
C ASN A 87 10.46 13.52 15.93
N LEU A 88 10.68 12.28 15.51
CA LEU A 88 10.05 11.71 14.31
C LEU A 88 8.52 11.83 14.37
N VAL A 89 7.95 12.33 13.28
CA VAL A 89 6.51 12.37 13.00
C VAL A 89 6.23 11.48 11.81
N ILE A 90 5.47 10.43 12.01
CA ILE A 90 5.05 9.50 10.95
C ILE A 90 3.79 10.02 10.28
N VAL A 91 3.81 10.10 8.96
CA VAL A 91 2.65 10.46 8.14
C VAL A 91 2.37 9.35 7.14
N SER A 92 1.39 8.50 7.45
CA SER A 92 0.99 7.37 6.62
C SER A 92 0.10 7.79 5.47
N LEU A 93 0.39 7.30 4.28
CA LEU A 93 -0.46 7.47 3.11
C LEU A 93 -1.64 6.47 3.19
N ALA A 94 -2.84 7.02 3.34
CA ALA A 94 -4.04 6.22 3.50
C ALA A 94 -4.38 5.46 2.19
N ARG A 95 -4.74 4.19 2.31
CA ARG A 95 -4.93 3.45 3.57
C ARG A 95 -3.83 2.41 3.84
N ALA A 96 -3.09 1.93 2.81
CA ALA A 96 -2.13 0.84 2.94
C ALA A 96 -0.96 1.18 3.88
N GLY A 97 -0.57 2.45 3.96
CA GLY A 97 0.48 2.91 4.86
C GLY A 97 0.09 2.92 6.34
N ILE A 98 -1.22 2.95 6.68
CA ILE A 98 -1.67 3.14 8.07
C ILE A 98 -1.18 2.01 9.00
N PRO A 99 -1.44 0.71 8.72
CA PRO A 99 -0.94 -0.36 9.58
C PRO A 99 0.59 -0.38 9.68
N ILE A 100 1.28 0.04 8.63
CA ILE A 100 2.74 0.13 8.63
C ILE A 100 3.22 1.25 9.56
N GLY A 101 2.61 2.43 9.47
CA GLY A 101 2.93 3.53 10.39
C GLY A 101 2.67 3.19 11.86
N ILE A 102 1.59 2.44 12.16
CA ILE A 102 1.30 1.93 13.50
C ILE A 102 2.41 0.97 13.96
N LEU A 103 2.80 0.04 13.11
CA LEU A 103 3.86 -0.93 13.44
C LEU A 103 5.21 -0.26 13.66
N LEU A 104 5.57 0.73 12.84
CA LEU A 104 6.78 1.55 13.02
C LEU A 104 6.73 2.30 14.34
N LYS A 105 5.60 2.94 14.67
CA LYS A 105 5.40 3.63 15.93
C LYS A 105 5.57 2.68 17.12
N ARG A 106 4.89 1.52 17.11
CA ARG A 106 4.96 0.51 18.17
C ARG A 106 6.39 -0.03 18.32
N TYR A 107 7.12 -0.26 17.22
CA TYR A 107 8.52 -0.69 17.26
C TYR A 107 9.40 0.36 17.97
N LEU A 108 9.30 1.62 17.54
CA LEU A 108 10.12 2.72 18.08
C LEU A 108 9.80 3.01 19.55
N GLN A 109 8.51 3.00 19.91
CA GLN A 109 8.08 3.16 21.30
C GLN A 109 8.62 2.04 22.20
N ASN A 110 8.56 0.78 21.73
CA ASN A 110 9.03 -0.35 22.53
C ASN A 110 10.56 -0.41 22.66
N LYS A 111 11.30 0.00 21.62
CA LYS A 111 12.77 -0.06 21.63
C LYS A 111 13.42 1.14 22.29
N TYR A 112 12.92 2.34 22.02
CA TYR A 112 13.56 3.61 22.39
C TYR A 112 12.81 4.39 23.46
N GLU A 113 11.64 3.90 23.89
CA GLU A 113 10.78 4.55 24.91
C GLU A 113 10.38 5.99 24.52
N ILE A 114 10.32 6.31 23.21
CA ILE A 114 9.96 7.62 22.67
C ILE A 114 8.48 7.73 22.33
N CYS A 115 7.96 8.97 22.39
CA CYS A 115 6.60 9.26 21.94
C CYS A 115 6.61 9.68 20.46
N VAL A 116 6.06 8.86 19.57
CA VAL A 116 5.99 9.14 18.14
C VAL A 116 4.58 9.60 17.75
N SER A 117 4.48 10.82 17.20
CA SER A 117 3.23 11.29 16.59
C SER A 117 2.99 10.57 15.25
N HIS A 118 1.76 10.11 15.04
CA HIS A 118 1.41 9.39 13.82
C HIS A 118 0.09 9.88 13.25
N TYR A 119 0.12 10.37 12.03
CA TYR A 119 -1.03 10.83 11.27
C TYR A 119 -1.26 9.96 10.04
N ALA A 120 -2.52 9.83 9.61
CA ALA A 120 -2.85 9.24 8.32
C ALA A 120 -3.57 10.27 7.45
N ILE A 121 -3.05 10.46 6.23
CA ILE A 121 -3.56 11.44 5.28
C ILE A 121 -3.82 10.81 3.92
N SER A 122 -4.66 11.48 3.12
CA SER A 122 -4.97 11.02 1.77
C SER A 122 -3.95 11.50 0.74
N ILE A 123 -3.59 10.58 -0.16
CA ILE A 123 -2.97 10.88 -1.45
C ILE A 123 -3.76 10.21 -2.56
N VAL A 124 -4.05 10.94 -3.65
CA VAL A 124 -4.84 10.44 -4.76
C VAL A 124 -4.03 10.59 -6.04
N ARG A 125 -3.77 9.48 -6.72
CA ARG A 125 -3.03 9.50 -7.99
C ARG A 125 -3.74 10.39 -9.01
N GLY A 126 -3.04 11.35 -9.60
CA GLY A 126 -3.57 12.33 -10.56
C GLY A 126 -4.36 13.49 -9.92
N ARG A 127 -4.52 13.53 -8.59
CA ARG A 127 -5.22 14.60 -7.86
C ARG A 127 -4.38 15.24 -6.75
N GLY A 128 -3.28 14.61 -6.35
CA GLY A 128 -2.37 15.14 -5.34
C GLY A 128 -2.60 14.61 -3.93
N ILE A 129 -1.94 15.27 -2.99
CA ILE A 129 -2.04 15.02 -1.55
C ILE A 129 -3.10 15.95 -0.92
N ASP A 130 -3.66 15.55 0.20
CA ASP A 130 -4.55 16.41 0.98
C ASP A 130 -3.76 17.57 1.61
N LYS A 131 -3.86 18.75 0.99
CA LYS A 131 -3.12 19.95 1.42
C LYS A 131 -3.60 20.47 2.78
N ASN A 132 -4.89 20.29 3.10
CA ASN A 132 -5.42 20.70 4.40
C ASN A 132 -4.82 19.84 5.51
N ALA A 133 -4.69 18.54 5.29
CA ALA A 133 -4.06 17.62 6.23
C ALA A 133 -2.55 17.92 6.39
N VAL A 134 -1.84 18.20 5.30
CA VAL A 134 -0.41 18.61 5.37
C VAL A 134 -0.26 19.90 6.17
N ASN A 135 -1.08 20.91 5.91
CA ASN A 135 -1.03 22.18 6.63
C ASN A 135 -1.33 21.99 8.13
N TYR A 136 -2.33 21.18 8.46
CA TYR A 136 -2.67 20.86 9.87
C TYR A 136 -1.47 20.25 10.61
N ILE A 137 -0.72 19.34 9.98
CA ILE A 137 0.47 18.74 10.57
C ILE A 137 1.59 19.78 10.73
N LEU A 138 1.79 20.66 9.73
CA LEU A 138 2.81 21.70 9.74
C LEU A 138 2.55 22.81 10.79
N GLU A 139 1.31 22.99 11.23
CA GLU A 139 0.98 23.90 12.36
C GLU A 139 1.48 23.36 13.70
N GLN A 140 1.71 22.04 13.81
CA GLN A 140 2.06 21.38 15.07
C GLN A 140 3.51 20.86 15.08
N HIS A 141 4.10 20.58 13.91
CA HIS A 141 5.39 19.93 13.79
C HIS A 141 6.32 20.64 12.80
N LYS A 142 7.61 20.57 13.08
CA LYS A 142 8.61 21.08 12.17
C LYS A 142 8.73 20.20 10.90
N PRO A 143 8.86 20.78 9.70
CA PRO A 143 8.94 20.03 8.46
C PRO A 143 10.00 18.93 8.42
N GLU A 144 11.17 19.21 9.02
CA GLU A 144 12.30 18.28 9.05
C GLU A 144 12.06 17.02 9.87
N THR A 145 11.08 17.02 10.78
CA THR A 145 10.73 15.85 11.60
C THR A 145 9.78 14.90 10.90
N ILE A 146 9.09 15.38 9.87
CA ILE A 146 8.02 14.64 9.18
C ILE A 146 8.62 13.62 8.21
N GLN A 147 8.05 12.39 8.21
CA GLN A 147 8.38 11.35 7.26
C GLN A 147 7.11 10.68 6.73
N PHE A 148 6.96 10.66 5.41
CA PHE A 148 5.86 9.97 4.72
C PHE A 148 6.14 8.47 4.62
N ILE A 149 5.10 7.65 4.88
CA ILE A 149 5.17 6.19 4.94
C ILE A 149 4.06 5.57 4.09
N ASP A 150 4.39 4.51 3.36
CA ASP A 150 3.41 3.63 2.71
C ASP A 150 3.81 2.15 2.90
N GLY A 151 3.01 1.21 2.41
CA GLY A 151 3.26 -0.22 2.54
C GLY A 151 4.41 -0.68 1.66
N TRP A 152 4.31 -0.47 0.36
CA TRP A 152 5.31 -0.90 -0.63
C TRP A 152 5.30 -0.03 -1.88
N ILE A 153 6.37 -0.12 -2.65
CA ILE A 153 6.46 0.49 -3.98
C ILE A 153 6.37 -0.60 -5.05
N GLY A 154 5.27 -0.64 -5.80
CA GLY A 154 5.15 -1.54 -6.95
C GLY A 154 5.89 -1.01 -8.19
N LYS A 155 5.51 0.18 -8.70
CA LYS A 155 6.16 0.84 -9.85
C LYS A 155 6.38 2.33 -9.69
N GLY A 156 6.18 2.87 -8.47
CA GLY A 156 6.50 4.25 -8.12
C GLY A 156 5.40 5.28 -8.39
N ALA A 157 4.17 4.89 -8.74
CA ALA A 157 3.11 5.84 -9.06
C ALA A 157 2.77 6.79 -7.88
N ILE A 158 2.70 6.26 -6.66
CA ILE A 158 2.44 7.06 -5.44
C ILE A 158 3.67 7.90 -5.07
N LEU A 159 4.88 7.35 -5.17
CA LEU A 159 6.11 8.10 -4.94
C LEU A 159 6.23 9.31 -5.88
N THR A 160 5.94 9.14 -7.17
CA THR A 160 5.91 10.24 -8.15
C THR A 160 4.86 11.28 -7.75
N GLN A 161 3.66 10.83 -7.40
CA GLN A 161 2.58 11.73 -6.97
C GLN A 161 2.94 12.50 -5.69
N LEU A 162 3.62 11.86 -4.72
CA LEU A 162 4.12 12.51 -3.51
C LEU A 162 5.16 13.58 -3.86
N LYS A 163 6.18 13.22 -4.64
CA LYS A 163 7.22 14.17 -5.09
C LYS A 163 6.63 15.39 -5.80
N ASP A 164 5.65 15.16 -6.68
CA ASP A 164 4.98 16.25 -7.39
C ASP A 164 4.16 17.14 -6.44
N ALA A 165 3.43 16.55 -5.52
CA ALA A 165 2.61 17.30 -4.56
C ALA A 165 3.46 18.12 -3.57
N LEU A 166 4.64 17.61 -3.19
CA LEU A 166 5.54 18.28 -2.25
C LEU A 166 6.41 19.37 -2.87
N LYS A 167 6.30 19.64 -4.18
CA LYS A 167 6.92 20.83 -4.80
C LYS A 167 6.42 22.14 -4.17
N ASP A 168 5.16 22.13 -3.69
CA ASP A 168 4.57 23.26 -2.97
C ASP A 168 5.08 23.36 -1.50
N TYR A 169 5.78 22.34 -1.02
CA TYR A 169 6.28 22.21 0.36
C TYR A 169 7.79 21.87 0.40
N PRO A 170 8.67 22.75 -0.08
CA PRO A 170 10.08 22.44 -0.33
C PRO A 170 10.90 22.09 0.92
N LYS A 171 10.37 22.33 2.12
CA LYS A 171 11.00 21.94 3.39
C LYS A 171 10.66 20.53 3.83
N LEU A 172 9.62 19.93 3.24
CA LEU A 172 9.25 18.55 3.52
C LEU A 172 10.11 17.57 2.74
N ASP A 173 10.47 16.48 3.39
CA ASP A 173 11.18 15.37 2.76
C ASP A 173 10.24 14.58 1.85
N SER A 174 10.55 14.52 0.56
CA SER A 174 9.77 13.79 -0.43
C SER A 174 10.18 12.32 -0.60
N GLU A 175 11.16 11.84 0.19
CA GLU A 175 11.52 10.44 0.22
C GLU A 175 10.43 9.65 0.94
N LEU A 176 9.92 8.60 0.31
CA LEU A 176 8.86 7.75 0.86
C LEU A 176 9.49 6.55 1.57
N GLY A 177 9.19 6.40 2.86
CA GLY A 177 9.55 5.20 3.61
C GLY A 177 8.56 4.06 3.34
N VAL A 178 9.06 2.86 3.05
CA VAL A 178 8.23 1.69 2.75
C VAL A 178 8.83 0.41 3.33
N VAL A 179 7.99 -0.59 3.56
CA VAL A 179 8.44 -1.91 4.01
C VAL A 179 9.21 -2.61 2.89
N SER A 180 8.67 -2.59 1.66
CA SER A 180 9.26 -3.27 0.50
C SER A 180 9.30 -2.35 -0.72
N ASP A 181 10.47 -2.28 -1.38
CA ASP A 181 10.65 -1.56 -2.65
C ASP A 181 11.34 -2.43 -3.71
N PRO A 182 10.66 -3.43 -4.28
CA PRO A 182 11.22 -4.23 -5.36
C PRO A 182 11.48 -3.43 -6.64
N ALA A 183 10.93 -2.21 -6.74
CA ALA A 183 11.17 -1.30 -7.85
C ALA A 183 12.51 -0.56 -7.77
N ASN A 184 13.15 -0.56 -6.61
CA ASN A 184 14.42 0.14 -6.32
C ASN A 184 14.35 1.66 -6.60
N LEU A 185 13.32 2.32 -6.04
CA LEU A 185 13.02 3.75 -6.26
C LEU A 185 13.24 4.62 -5.03
N THR A 186 13.41 4.04 -3.85
CA THR A 186 13.73 4.72 -2.60
C THR A 186 14.87 4.02 -1.87
N LYS A 187 15.67 4.79 -1.14
CA LYS A 187 16.66 4.23 -0.20
C LYS A 187 16.07 3.95 1.17
N LEU A 188 14.91 4.53 1.46
CA LEU A 188 14.23 4.41 2.74
C LEU A 188 13.24 3.25 2.70
N CYS A 189 13.75 2.03 2.70
CA CYS A 189 12.94 0.82 2.67
C CYS A 189 13.51 -0.27 3.58
N GLY A 190 12.64 -1.12 4.10
CA GLY A 190 13.04 -2.26 4.92
C GLY A 190 13.71 -3.37 4.12
N THR A 191 13.33 -3.51 2.83
CA THR A 191 13.93 -4.46 1.90
C THR A 191 13.65 -4.06 0.44
N HIS A 192 14.54 -4.46 -0.48
CA HIS A 192 14.29 -4.43 -1.92
C HIS A 192 13.75 -5.76 -2.46
N GLU A 193 13.56 -6.75 -1.62
CA GLU A 193 12.94 -8.00 -2.02
C GLU A 193 11.44 -7.82 -2.27
N ASP A 194 10.93 -8.57 -3.23
CA ASP A 194 9.50 -8.68 -3.48
C ASP A 194 8.88 -9.64 -2.47
N ILE A 195 8.35 -9.09 -1.37
CA ILE A 195 7.68 -9.84 -0.31
C ILE A 195 6.18 -9.55 -0.29
N LEU A 196 5.40 -10.53 0.13
CA LEU A 196 3.97 -10.35 0.35
C LEU A 196 3.73 -9.80 1.77
N ILE A 197 3.35 -8.54 1.87
CA ILE A 197 2.88 -7.98 3.14
C ILE A 197 1.45 -8.50 3.38
N PRO A 198 1.16 -9.24 4.46
CA PRO A 198 -0.12 -9.93 4.63
C PRO A 198 -1.35 -9.02 4.52
N SER A 199 -1.26 -7.78 5.00
CA SER A 199 -2.34 -6.79 4.87
C SER A 199 -2.72 -6.47 3.43
N SER A 200 -1.89 -6.80 2.43
CA SER A 200 -2.22 -6.59 1.02
C SER A 200 -3.30 -7.54 0.51
N CYS A 201 -3.52 -8.68 1.15
CA CYS A 201 -4.52 -9.67 0.77
C CYS A 201 -5.96 -9.22 1.04
N LEU A 202 -6.16 -8.35 2.03
CA LEU A 202 -7.48 -7.86 2.44
C LEU A 202 -7.65 -6.35 2.19
N ASN A 203 -8.86 -5.85 2.37
CA ASN A 203 -9.21 -4.43 2.20
C ASN A 203 -9.46 -3.74 3.55
N ALA A 204 -10.68 -3.26 3.78
CA ALA A 204 -11.08 -2.54 4.97
C ALA A 204 -10.87 -3.37 6.23
N THR A 205 -11.13 -4.67 6.18
CA THR A 205 -11.05 -5.61 7.30
C THR A 205 -9.65 -5.82 7.90
N VAL A 206 -8.61 -5.22 7.33
CA VAL A 206 -7.24 -5.24 7.85
C VAL A 206 -6.61 -3.84 7.88
N THR A 207 -7.42 -2.82 7.61
CA THR A 207 -6.98 -1.43 7.56
C THR A 207 -7.92 -0.50 8.31
N GLY A 208 -8.33 -0.88 9.52
CA GLY A 208 -9.11 -0.05 10.43
C GLY A 208 -10.56 0.13 10.04
N LEU A 209 -11.10 -0.76 9.20
CA LEU A 209 -12.47 -0.69 8.65
C LEU A 209 -12.75 0.60 7.88
N ILE A 210 -11.73 1.26 7.32
CA ILE A 210 -11.91 2.46 6.51
C ILE A 210 -11.83 2.16 5.01
N SER A 211 -12.54 2.96 4.22
CA SER A 211 -12.49 2.90 2.77
C SER A 211 -11.16 3.43 2.23
N ARG A 212 -10.90 3.23 0.95
CA ARG A 212 -9.94 4.09 0.25
C ARG A 212 -10.44 5.55 0.27
N THR A 213 -9.52 6.48 0.13
CA THR A 213 -9.83 7.90 0.20
C THR A 213 -10.67 8.37 -0.99
N PHE A 214 -11.55 9.32 -0.72
CA PHE A 214 -12.57 9.85 -1.62
C PHE A 214 -12.37 11.35 -1.81
N LEU A 215 -12.54 11.81 -3.05
CA LEU A 215 -12.43 13.20 -3.39
C LEU A 215 -13.40 13.55 -4.53
N ARG A 216 -14.53 14.19 -4.19
CA ARG A 216 -15.50 14.73 -5.13
C ARG A 216 -16.03 16.07 -4.58
N LYS A 217 -16.08 17.09 -5.43
CA LYS A 217 -16.31 18.49 -5.03
C LYS A 217 -17.66 18.76 -4.35
N ASP A 218 -18.68 17.97 -4.67
CA ASP A 218 -20.01 18.11 -4.05
C ASP A 218 -20.06 17.64 -2.59
N ILE A 219 -19.13 16.74 -2.19
CA ILE A 219 -19.03 16.15 -0.86
C ILE A 219 -17.87 16.77 -0.04
N ILE A 220 -16.72 16.96 -0.70
CA ILE A 220 -15.50 17.49 -0.09
C ILE A 220 -15.34 18.96 -0.44
N ARG A 221 -15.50 19.82 0.53
CA ARG A 221 -15.37 21.28 0.40
C ARG A 221 -13.92 21.72 0.52
N THR A 222 -13.63 22.98 0.20
CA THR A 222 -12.27 23.54 0.14
C THR A 222 -11.45 23.38 1.44
N HIS A 223 -12.10 23.44 2.59
CA HIS A 223 -11.44 23.34 3.90
C HIS A 223 -11.60 21.99 4.58
N ASP A 224 -12.28 21.04 3.92
CA ASP A 224 -12.39 19.68 4.44
C ASP A 224 -11.12 18.88 4.14
N PHE A 225 -10.84 17.89 4.97
CA PHE A 225 -9.95 16.80 4.59
C PHE A 225 -10.60 15.92 3.51
N HIS A 226 -9.80 15.17 2.76
CA HIS A 226 -10.33 14.16 1.87
C HIS A 226 -11.19 13.16 2.65
N GLY A 227 -12.21 12.59 1.98
CA GLY A 227 -13.18 11.73 2.65
C GLY A 227 -12.75 10.27 2.76
N ALA A 228 -13.34 9.59 3.74
CA ALA A 228 -13.38 8.13 3.81
C ALA A 228 -14.66 7.68 4.50
N VAL A 229 -15.04 6.41 4.28
CA VAL A 229 -16.17 5.75 4.94
C VAL A 229 -15.65 4.81 6.01
N TYR A 230 -16.35 4.71 7.11
CA TYR A 230 -16.17 3.69 8.13
C TYR A 230 -17.19 2.57 7.94
N TYR A 231 -16.72 1.33 7.77
CA TYR A 231 -17.54 0.15 7.52
C TYR A 231 -17.87 -0.57 8.82
N SER A 232 -18.73 0.02 9.64
CA SER A 232 -19.16 -0.58 10.92
C SER A 232 -19.85 -1.93 10.77
N GLU A 233 -20.49 -2.19 9.62
CA GLU A 233 -21.13 -3.46 9.29
C GLU A 233 -20.14 -4.62 9.14
N LEU A 234 -18.85 -4.35 8.91
CA LEU A 234 -17.78 -5.34 8.84
C LEU A 234 -17.00 -5.52 10.15
N ALA A 235 -17.50 -4.99 11.26
CA ALA A 235 -16.81 -5.05 12.55
C ALA A 235 -16.50 -6.47 13.04
N LYS A 236 -17.35 -7.45 12.68
CA LYS A 236 -17.14 -8.86 13.02
C LYS A 236 -16.01 -9.52 12.21
N GLU A 237 -15.70 -8.97 11.06
CA GLU A 237 -14.67 -9.42 10.14
C GLU A 237 -13.35 -8.62 10.29
N ASP A 238 -13.27 -7.74 11.28
CA ASP A 238 -12.09 -6.90 11.49
C ASP A 238 -10.90 -7.70 12.03
N LEU A 239 -9.83 -7.66 11.28
CA LEU A 239 -8.55 -8.32 11.56
C LEU A 239 -7.41 -7.31 11.75
N SER A 240 -7.73 -6.02 11.81
CA SER A 240 -6.72 -4.95 11.86
C SER A 240 -5.79 -5.11 13.06
N GLU A 241 -6.34 -5.29 14.26
CA GLU A 241 -5.54 -5.48 15.48
C GLU A 241 -4.87 -6.86 15.52
N GLN A 242 -5.51 -7.91 14.98
CA GLN A 242 -4.90 -9.23 14.86
C GLN A 242 -3.63 -9.18 13.99
N PHE A 243 -3.71 -8.50 12.83
CA PHE A 243 -2.56 -8.29 11.96
C PHE A 243 -1.42 -7.58 12.71
N LEU A 244 -1.73 -6.45 13.34
CA LEU A 244 -0.73 -5.67 14.08
C LEU A 244 -0.06 -6.50 15.16
N ASN A 245 -0.83 -7.22 15.97
CA ASN A 245 -0.31 -8.03 17.06
C ASN A 245 0.52 -9.22 16.57
N CYS A 246 0.15 -9.84 15.45
CA CYS A 246 0.93 -10.90 14.83
C CYS A 246 2.33 -10.40 14.45
N ILE A 247 2.41 -9.26 13.78
CA ILE A 247 3.70 -8.69 13.37
C ILE A 247 4.52 -8.22 14.58
N VAL A 248 3.89 -7.58 15.56
CA VAL A 248 4.58 -7.12 16.80
C VAL A 248 5.24 -8.28 17.56
N ARG A 249 4.61 -9.46 17.61
CA ARG A 249 5.19 -10.65 18.24
C ARG A 249 6.48 -11.14 17.56
N CYS A 250 6.65 -10.81 16.28
CA CYS A 250 7.84 -11.16 15.50
C CYS A 250 8.93 -10.07 15.54
N PHE A 251 8.76 -8.98 16.30
CA PHE A 251 9.76 -7.92 16.35
C PHE A 251 11.05 -8.39 16.98
N ASN A 252 12.16 -8.14 16.28
CA ASN A 252 13.51 -8.26 16.79
C ASN A 252 14.09 -6.86 16.97
N TYR A 253 14.42 -6.49 18.20
CA TYR A 253 15.00 -5.18 18.52
C TYR A 253 16.54 -5.14 18.40
N ASN A 254 17.17 -6.28 18.12
CA ASN A 254 18.61 -6.43 17.92
C ASN A 254 18.98 -6.60 16.44
N ILE A 255 18.33 -5.82 15.57
CA ILE A 255 18.61 -5.86 14.14
C ILE A 255 20.00 -5.27 13.91
N ALA A 256 20.89 -6.05 13.29
CA ALA A 256 22.19 -5.57 12.84
C ALA A 256 22.00 -4.52 11.74
N GLU A 257 22.92 -3.55 11.71
CA GLU A 257 22.98 -2.55 10.63
C GLU A 257 23.35 -3.25 9.33
N GLU A 258 22.35 -3.70 8.60
CA GLU A 258 22.53 -4.08 7.21
C GLU A 258 22.13 -2.88 6.34
N ASN A 259 23.09 -2.34 5.59
CA ASN A 259 22.75 -1.45 4.49
C ASN A 259 21.94 -2.26 3.50
N VAL A 260 20.67 -1.90 3.34
CA VAL A 260 19.85 -2.48 2.27
C VAL A 260 20.53 -2.13 0.95
N SER A 261 21.17 -3.14 0.33
CA SER A 261 21.96 -2.97 -0.87
C SER A 261 21.06 -2.46 -2.01
N THR A 262 21.37 -1.29 -2.54
CA THR A 262 20.70 -0.77 -3.74
C THR A 262 21.51 -1.15 -4.97
N ASP A 263 20.96 -1.96 -5.86
CA ASP A 263 21.51 -2.09 -7.22
C ASP A 263 21.20 -0.80 -7.98
N SER A 264 22.19 0.09 -8.08
CA SER A 264 22.04 1.40 -8.74
C SER A 264 21.66 1.29 -10.23
N THR A 265 21.77 0.12 -10.83
CA THR A 265 21.48 -0.12 -12.25
C THR A 265 20.05 -0.59 -12.50
N PHE A 266 19.34 -1.06 -11.46
CA PHE A 266 17.99 -1.58 -11.59
C PHE A 266 16.94 -0.49 -11.37
N ASN A 267 15.93 -0.43 -12.24
CA ASN A 267 14.76 0.43 -12.12
C ASN A 267 13.51 -0.31 -12.55
N GLY A 268 12.60 -0.55 -11.59
CA GLY A 268 11.38 -1.32 -11.80
C GLY A 268 10.45 -0.75 -12.87
N MET A 269 10.42 0.57 -13.07
CA MET A 269 9.61 1.18 -14.13
C MET A 269 10.11 0.77 -15.54
N GLN A 270 11.41 0.57 -15.72
CA GLN A 270 11.94 0.07 -17.00
C GLN A 270 11.48 -1.36 -17.27
N VAL A 271 11.42 -2.21 -16.24
CA VAL A 271 10.87 -3.56 -16.34
C VAL A 271 9.40 -3.52 -16.75
N VAL A 272 8.59 -2.68 -16.11
CA VAL A 272 7.17 -2.49 -16.44
C VAL A 272 6.98 -2.09 -17.91
N LYS A 273 7.81 -1.16 -18.41
CA LYS A 273 7.77 -0.76 -19.82
C LYS A 273 8.14 -1.88 -20.78
N LYS A 274 9.15 -2.71 -20.43
CA LYS A 274 9.52 -3.88 -21.24
C LYS A 274 8.42 -4.93 -21.27
N ILE A 275 7.77 -5.20 -20.12
CA ILE A 275 6.60 -6.08 -20.06
C ILE A 275 5.45 -5.51 -20.91
N ALA A 276 5.19 -4.20 -20.86
CA ALA A 276 4.18 -3.56 -21.68
C ALA A 276 4.40 -3.79 -23.18
N LEU A 277 5.64 -3.64 -23.65
CA LEU A 277 6.03 -3.89 -25.04
C LEU A 277 5.88 -5.36 -25.42
N GLU A 278 6.40 -6.28 -24.60
CA GLU A 278 6.37 -7.73 -24.88
C GLU A 278 4.94 -8.27 -24.97
N TYR A 279 4.05 -7.80 -24.09
CA TYR A 279 2.65 -8.25 -24.03
C TYR A 279 1.66 -7.32 -24.72
N GLN A 280 2.13 -6.30 -25.45
CA GLN A 280 1.34 -5.36 -26.22
C GLN A 280 0.25 -4.67 -25.35
N VAL A 281 0.63 -4.24 -24.15
CA VAL A 281 -0.25 -3.55 -23.20
C VAL A 281 -0.08 -2.03 -23.35
N ASP A 282 -1.07 -1.36 -23.91
CA ASP A 282 -1.03 0.09 -24.21
C ASP A 282 -0.95 0.94 -22.92
N ASP A 283 -1.71 0.57 -21.89
CA ASP A 283 -1.71 1.28 -20.62
C ASP A 283 -0.90 0.53 -19.57
N ILE A 284 0.25 1.08 -19.18
CA ILE A 284 1.11 0.56 -18.12
C ILE A 284 0.39 0.41 -16.77
N ASN A 285 -0.76 1.04 -16.58
CA ASN A 285 -1.57 0.89 -15.37
C ASN A 285 -2.21 -0.50 -15.25
N PHE A 286 -2.35 -1.24 -16.33
CA PHE A 286 -2.80 -2.63 -16.31
C PHE A 286 -1.71 -3.60 -15.83
N ILE A 287 -0.44 -3.19 -15.86
CA ILE A 287 0.69 -3.99 -15.37
C ILE A 287 0.89 -3.74 -13.88
N LYS A 288 0.89 -4.81 -13.11
CA LYS A 288 0.92 -4.81 -11.65
C LYS A 288 2.07 -5.69 -11.15
N PRO A 289 3.29 -5.14 -11.04
CA PRO A 289 4.47 -5.90 -10.64
C PRO A 289 4.51 -6.11 -9.12
N GLY A 290 5.07 -7.25 -8.74
CA GLY A 290 5.26 -7.70 -7.37
C GLY A 290 4.16 -8.64 -6.86
N ILE A 291 4.51 -9.47 -5.87
CA ILE A 291 3.65 -10.52 -5.32
C ILE A 291 2.34 -9.92 -4.80
N GLY A 292 2.41 -8.85 -3.99
CA GLY A 292 1.24 -8.20 -3.42
C GLY A 292 0.29 -7.64 -4.48
N GLU A 293 0.82 -7.01 -5.53
CA GLU A 293 -0.01 -6.47 -6.62
C GLU A 293 -0.60 -7.58 -7.50
N ALA A 294 0.15 -8.65 -7.81
CA ALA A 294 -0.34 -9.80 -8.59
C ALA A 294 -1.45 -10.53 -7.83
N THR A 295 -1.26 -10.77 -6.52
CA THR A 295 -2.29 -11.32 -5.63
C THR A 295 -3.57 -10.48 -5.66
N ARG A 296 -3.44 -9.15 -5.57
CA ARG A 296 -4.59 -8.22 -5.66
C ARG A 296 -5.27 -8.23 -7.02
N VAL A 297 -4.53 -8.44 -8.11
CA VAL A 297 -5.12 -8.61 -9.44
C VAL A 297 -5.99 -9.87 -9.47
N LEU A 298 -5.47 -10.98 -9.01
CA LEU A 298 -6.20 -12.24 -8.93
C LEU A 298 -7.44 -12.15 -8.03
N LEU A 299 -7.33 -11.49 -6.90
CA LEU A 299 -8.42 -11.39 -5.94
C LEU A 299 -9.48 -10.33 -6.32
N ARG A 300 -9.13 -9.20 -6.95
CA ARG A 300 -9.97 -7.98 -6.97
C ARG A 300 -10.21 -7.36 -8.34
N ARG A 301 -9.54 -7.87 -9.37
CA ARG A 301 -9.65 -7.33 -10.72
C ARG A 301 -10.09 -8.42 -11.68
N ILE A 302 -10.22 -8.07 -12.94
CA ILE A 302 -10.37 -9.04 -14.02
C ILE A 302 -8.96 -9.32 -14.56
N PRO A 303 -8.32 -10.44 -14.13
CA PRO A 303 -6.97 -10.75 -14.58
C PRO A 303 -6.99 -11.22 -16.03
N TRP A 304 -5.91 -10.89 -16.75
CA TRP A 304 -5.65 -11.43 -18.09
C TRP A 304 -4.64 -12.56 -18.02
N LYS A 305 -3.50 -12.31 -17.40
CA LYS A 305 -2.43 -13.32 -17.20
C LYS A 305 -1.51 -12.93 -16.04
N ILE A 306 -0.78 -13.92 -15.55
CA ILE A 306 0.29 -13.77 -14.58
C ILE A 306 1.61 -14.06 -15.27
N ILE A 307 2.59 -13.17 -15.09
CA ILE A 307 3.94 -13.29 -15.63
C ILE A 307 4.87 -13.57 -14.46
N VAL A 308 5.57 -14.69 -14.52
CA VAL A 308 6.44 -15.17 -13.43
C VAL A 308 7.91 -14.98 -13.84
N ASN A 309 8.71 -14.48 -12.92
CA ASN A 309 10.15 -14.42 -13.10
C ASN A 309 10.73 -15.84 -13.11
N PRO A 310 11.44 -16.27 -14.18
CA PRO A 310 12.00 -17.62 -14.28
C PRO A 310 12.88 -18.02 -13.08
N ASP A 311 13.60 -17.05 -12.48
CA ASP A 311 14.48 -17.28 -11.33
C ASP A 311 13.71 -17.69 -10.05
N TYR A 312 12.38 -17.49 -10.03
CA TYR A 312 11.50 -17.76 -8.91
C TYR A 312 10.32 -18.68 -9.26
N SER A 313 10.38 -19.40 -10.39
CA SER A 313 9.25 -20.23 -10.87
C SER A 313 8.79 -21.28 -9.86
N ASP A 314 9.72 -21.84 -9.09
CA ASP A 314 9.47 -22.88 -8.10
C ASP A 314 9.47 -22.34 -6.66
N ALA A 315 9.46 -21.02 -6.49
CA ALA A 315 9.51 -20.40 -5.16
C ALA A 315 8.22 -20.65 -4.38
N ASP A 316 8.37 -21.06 -3.12
CA ASP A 316 7.25 -21.32 -2.21
C ASP A 316 6.35 -20.09 -2.05
N GLU A 317 6.94 -18.91 -2.12
CA GLU A 317 6.24 -17.63 -2.02
C GLU A 317 5.23 -17.40 -3.14
N LEU A 318 5.34 -18.11 -4.26
CA LEU A 318 4.40 -17.97 -5.39
C LEU A 318 3.30 -19.04 -5.41
N LYS A 319 3.32 -20.03 -4.52
CA LYS A 319 2.33 -21.13 -4.49
C LYS A 319 0.88 -20.60 -4.45
N HIS A 320 0.62 -19.61 -3.60
CA HIS A 320 -0.71 -19.01 -3.51
C HIS A 320 -1.12 -18.26 -4.79
N VAL A 321 -0.16 -17.67 -5.52
CA VAL A 321 -0.43 -17.00 -6.79
C VAL A 321 -0.82 -18.02 -7.86
N TYR A 322 -0.10 -19.14 -7.94
CA TYR A 322 -0.41 -20.24 -8.86
C TYR A 322 -1.80 -20.83 -8.55
N GLN A 323 -2.06 -21.12 -7.27
CA GLN A 323 -3.36 -21.65 -6.86
C GLN A 323 -4.51 -20.70 -7.25
N LEU A 324 -4.42 -19.42 -6.93
CA LEU A 324 -5.43 -18.42 -7.27
C LEU A 324 -5.61 -18.24 -8.78
N ALA A 325 -4.52 -18.37 -9.54
CA ALA A 325 -4.56 -18.30 -11.00
C ALA A 325 -5.27 -19.52 -11.60
N GLU A 326 -4.94 -20.73 -11.13
CA GLU A 326 -5.57 -21.98 -11.54
C GLU A 326 -7.07 -21.99 -11.27
N GLU A 327 -7.50 -21.62 -10.06
CA GLU A 327 -8.91 -21.53 -9.66
C GLU A 327 -9.72 -20.59 -10.58
N LYS A 328 -9.08 -19.58 -11.14
CA LYS A 328 -9.71 -18.61 -12.06
C LYS A 328 -9.49 -18.91 -13.54
N GLY A 329 -8.78 -19.99 -13.87
CA GLY A 329 -8.41 -20.31 -15.24
C GLY A 329 -7.50 -19.27 -15.90
N ILE A 330 -6.65 -18.60 -15.12
CA ILE A 330 -5.74 -17.56 -15.61
C ILE A 330 -4.37 -18.17 -15.93
N PRO A 331 -3.83 -17.97 -17.14
CA PRO A 331 -2.53 -18.52 -17.52
C PRO A 331 -1.39 -17.86 -16.73
N CYS A 332 -0.47 -18.70 -16.23
CA CYS A 332 0.81 -18.28 -15.69
C CYS A 332 1.89 -18.56 -16.74
N GLU A 333 2.63 -17.53 -17.16
CA GLU A 333 3.67 -17.61 -18.17
C GLU A 333 5.03 -17.19 -17.59
N LEU A 334 6.10 -17.88 -17.96
CA LEU A 334 7.44 -17.42 -17.61
C LEU A 334 7.78 -16.16 -18.41
N SER A 335 8.34 -15.17 -17.72
CA SER A 335 8.72 -13.92 -18.34
C SER A 335 9.83 -14.09 -19.35
N LYS A 336 9.67 -13.49 -20.54
CA LYS A 336 10.75 -13.31 -21.53
C LYS A 336 11.60 -12.06 -21.24
N VAL A 337 11.15 -11.24 -20.31
CA VAL A 337 11.83 -10.02 -19.88
C VAL A 337 12.51 -10.27 -18.54
N ARG A 338 13.76 -9.83 -18.39
CA ARG A 338 14.42 -9.85 -17.06
C ARG A 338 13.68 -8.96 -16.09
N MET A 339 13.15 -9.56 -15.02
CA MET A 339 12.24 -8.89 -14.06
C MET A 339 12.96 -8.24 -12.87
N GLY A 340 14.28 -8.45 -12.72
CA GLY A 340 15.04 -7.93 -11.57
C GLY A 340 14.49 -8.46 -10.25
N ASN A 341 14.19 -7.58 -9.34
CA ASN A 341 13.69 -7.95 -8.01
C ASN A 341 12.23 -8.44 -8.00
N TYR A 342 11.45 -8.20 -9.07
CA TYR A 342 10.09 -8.71 -9.11
C TYR A 342 10.06 -10.22 -9.31
N LYS A 343 9.36 -10.92 -8.45
CA LYS A 343 9.13 -12.37 -8.54
C LYS A 343 7.98 -12.70 -9.50
N VAL A 344 6.99 -11.80 -9.56
CA VAL A 344 5.79 -11.99 -10.38
C VAL A 344 5.19 -10.65 -10.80
N CYS A 345 4.38 -10.67 -11.86
CA CYS A 345 3.62 -9.52 -12.33
C CYS A 345 2.22 -9.96 -12.80
N GLY A 346 1.17 -9.32 -12.31
CA GLY A 346 -0.19 -9.50 -12.81
C GLY A 346 -0.52 -8.51 -13.91
N ILE A 347 -1.22 -8.95 -14.95
CA ILE A 347 -1.75 -8.08 -16.01
C ILE A 347 -3.28 -8.12 -15.97
N ILE A 348 -3.88 -6.93 -15.92
CA ILE A 348 -5.34 -6.75 -15.92
C ILE A 348 -5.85 -6.84 -17.35
N LYS A 349 -7.00 -7.49 -17.55
CA LYS A 349 -7.67 -7.56 -18.85
C LYS A 349 -8.24 -6.20 -19.24
N LYS A 350 -7.95 -5.73 -20.45
CA LYS A 350 -8.66 -4.61 -21.07
C LYS A 350 -10.08 -5.06 -21.38
N ILE A 351 -11.07 -4.32 -20.90
CA ILE A 351 -12.45 -4.52 -21.32
C ILE A 351 -12.55 -3.84 -22.68
N ALA A 352 -12.83 -4.61 -23.72
CA ALA A 352 -13.07 -4.04 -25.04
C ALA A 352 -14.31 -3.14 -24.96
N ASP A 353 -14.27 -2.02 -25.64
CA ASP A 353 -15.47 -1.20 -25.90
C ASP A 353 -16.48 -2.10 -26.60
N VAL A 354 -17.67 -2.27 -25.98
CA VAL A 354 -18.81 -2.96 -26.57
C VAL A 354 -19.54 -1.97 -27.47
#